data_5e33b2b26ea6497b2523f73ced746dd7
#
_entry.id   5e33b2b26ea6497b2523f73ced746dd7
#
_cell.length_a   1.000
_cell.length_b   1.000
_cell.length_c   1.000
_cell.angle_alpha   90.00
_cell.angle_beta   90.00
_cell.angle_gamma   90.00
#
_symmetry.space_group_name_H-M   'P 1'
#
loop_
_entity.id
_entity.type
_entity.pdbx_description
1 polymer ?
#
loop_
_entity_poly.entity_id
_entity_poly.type
_entity_poly.pdbx_seq_one_letter_code
_entity_poly.pdbx_strand_id
1 'polypeptide(L)'
;FYWRGKALGGSSSVNAQIAIRGVPAAFDAWAEAGCEGWSAADVMPLFDAIEDDANYGTPGKRQGGPLPVWRMPEENWGAVDRALRDAARQAGYPVKPDLNAPEGEGLSCNPINLRHGLRVTTNDGYLEPARGRANLTIRGDALVDRVIFEGRRTVGVRVRFGTGAFEEIKGREVVLCAGAIHSPCILMRSGIGDAEALTALGIAVLHDAPAVGRHFMDHPILRASLALKPSFRAEGADARHTNCCLTYSSKLGGGGERDMIIIAYNHRGLAESGVAPNGGIGVALYDALSRGEVRLTSADPDEQPVVEENMLDHPADRLRMRDGVRRLAKLCTLSPIADITEAITFGESAL
;
A
#
# COMPACT_ATOMS: atom_id res chain seq x y z
N PHE A 1 5.27 9.80 -11.40
CA PHE A 1 4.35 10.34 -10.38
C PHE A 1 4.09 9.31 -9.31
N TYR A 2 4.24 9.69 -8.04
CA TYR A 2 3.90 8.88 -6.87
C TYR A 2 2.54 9.32 -6.32
N TRP A 3 1.51 8.53 -6.55
CA TRP A 3 0.16 8.83 -6.06
C TRP A 3 0.06 8.58 -4.56
N ARG A 4 -0.15 9.65 -3.77
CA ARG A 4 -0.38 9.60 -2.32
C ARG A 4 -1.50 10.54 -1.93
N GLY A 5 -2.22 10.19 -0.86
CA GLY A 5 -3.32 11.02 -0.37
C GLY A 5 -2.82 12.27 0.35
N LYS A 6 -3.29 13.44 -0.07
CA LYS A 6 -3.07 14.73 0.60
C LYS A 6 -4.41 15.26 1.12
N ALA A 7 -4.95 14.58 2.12
CA ALA A 7 -6.24 14.89 2.74
C ALA A 7 -6.31 14.28 4.14
N LEU A 8 -7.34 14.63 4.92
CA LEU A 8 -7.67 13.89 6.14
C LEU A 8 -7.93 12.44 5.79
N GLY A 9 -7.39 11.51 6.60
CA GLY A 9 -7.37 10.09 6.27
C GLY A 9 -6.18 9.65 5.42
N GLY A 10 -5.35 10.58 4.92
CA GLY A 10 -4.16 10.27 4.13
C GLY A 10 -4.47 9.39 2.92
N SER A 11 -3.61 8.41 2.64
CA SER A 11 -3.80 7.50 1.49
C SER A 11 -5.01 6.57 1.63
N SER A 12 -5.60 6.39 2.81
CA SER A 12 -6.86 5.63 2.95
C SER A 12 -8.04 6.30 2.23
N SER A 13 -7.95 7.61 1.96
CA SER A 13 -8.96 8.36 1.21
C SER A 13 -8.92 8.13 -0.30
N VAL A 14 -7.79 7.64 -0.85
CA VAL A 14 -7.58 7.52 -2.30
C VAL A 14 -7.12 6.13 -2.77
N ASN A 15 -6.75 5.22 -1.87
CA ASN A 15 -6.27 3.87 -2.18
C ASN A 15 -7.41 2.95 -2.71
N ALA A 16 -7.06 1.71 -3.07
CA ALA A 16 -8.03 0.69 -3.49
C ALA A 16 -8.85 0.08 -2.35
N GLN A 17 -8.78 0.59 -1.14
CA GLN A 17 -9.45 0.11 0.09
C GLN A 17 -9.01 -1.28 0.55
N ILE A 18 -8.06 -1.93 -0.10
CA ILE A 18 -7.65 -3.30 0.22
C ILE A 18 -6.95 -3.31 1.58
N ALA A 19 -7.46 -4.14 2.49
CA ALA A 19 -7.01 -4.24 3.89
C ALA A 19 -6.28 -5.57 4.14
N ILE A 20 -5.17 -5.79 3.43
CA ILE A 20 -4.33 -6.98 3.62
C ILE A 20 -3.42 -6.75 4.82
N ARG A 21 -3.41 -7.73 5.74
CA ARG A 21 -2.44 -7.77 6.84
C ARG A 21 -1.07 -8.21 6.32
N GLY A 22 0.00 -7.66 6.87
CA GLY A 22 1.34 -8.19 6.67
C GLY A 22 1.44 -9.64 7.16
N VAL A 23 2.31 -10.44 6.54
CA VAL A 23 2.57 -11.80 7.03
C VAL A 23 3.30 -11.77 8.37
N PRO A 24 3.01 -12.70 9.31
CA PRO A 24 3.65 -12.71 10.63
C PRO A 24 5.19 -12.66 10.55
N ALA A 25 5.80 -13.45 9.68
CA ALA A 25 7.25 -13.49 9.51
C ALA A 25 7.87 -12.13 9.15
N ALA A 26 7.16 -11.22 8.47
CA ALA A 26 7.66 -9.89 8.17
C ALA A 26 7.80 -9.01 9.43
N PHE A 27 6.91 -9.17 10.40
CA PHE A 27 7.01 -8.48 11.70
C PHE A 27 8.07 -9.10 12.59
N ASP A 28 8.20 -10.44 12.58
CA ASP A 28 9.27 -11.11 13.31
C ASP A 28 10.65 -10.67 12.82
N ALA A 29 10.82 -10.49 11.50
CA ALA A 29 12.04 -9.94 10.92
C ALA A 29 12.34 -8.50 11.39
N TRP A 30 11.31 -7.68 11.66
CA TRP A 30 11.52 -6.36 12.27
C TRP A 30 12.03 -6.47 13.72
N ALA A 31 11.44 -7.37 14.51
CA ALA A 31 11.91 -7.61 15.86
C ALA A 31 13.35 -8.13 15.90
N GLU A 32 13.70 -9.06 15.00
CA GLU A 32 15.07 -9.57 14.82
C GLU A 32 16.07 -8.46 14.42
N ALA A 33 15.60 -7.48 13.63
CA ALA A 33 16.38 -6.29 13.28
C ALA A 33 16.51 -5.26 14.43
N GLY A 34 15.95 -5.54 15.62
CA GLY A 34 16.05 -4.69 16.81
C GLY A 34 14.86 -3.77 17.07
N CYS A 35 13.74 -3.94 16.34
CA CYS A 35 12.50 -3.21 16.60
C CYS A 35 11.70 -3.89 17.71
N GLU A 36 12.03 -3.61 18.97
CA GLU A 36 11.32 -4.15 20.13
C GLU A 36 9.83 -3.77 20.11
N GLY A 37 8.93 -4.73 20.44
CA GLY A 37 7.47 -4.53 20.42
C GLY A 37 6.84 -4.59 19.03
N TRP A 38 7.59 -5.04 18.01
CA TRP A 38 7.12 -5.19 16.63
C TRP A 38 7.11 -6.63 16.13
N SER A 39 7.24 -7.61 17.00
CA SER A 39 7.07 -9.02 16.61
C SER A 39 5.62 -9.31 16.16
N ALA A 40 5.42 -10.41 15.46
CA ALA A 40 4.07 -10.86 15.11
C ALA A 40 3.18 -11.02 16.35
N ALA A 41 3.74 -11.51 17.46
CA ALA A 41 3.01 -11.68 18.73
C ALA A 41 2.53 -10.33 19.30
N ASP A 42 3.30 -9.26 19.12
CA ASP A 42 2.92 -7.91 19.56
C ASP A 42 1.89 -7.25 18.62
N VAL A 43 2.05 -7.42 17.31
CA VAL A 43 1.32 -6.64 16.30
C VAL A 43 -0.01 -7.30 15.91
N MET A 44 -0.11 -8.63 15.82
CA MET A 44 -1.34 -9.30 15.37
C MET A 44 -2.55 -8.99 16.27
N PRO A 45 -2.44 -8.92 17.62
CA PRO A 45 -3.55 -8.50 18.47
C PRO A 45 -4.02 -7.06 18.20
N LEU A 46 -3.13 -6.16 17.73
CA LEU A 46 -3.50 -4.80 17.37
C LEU A 46 -4.35 -4.76 16.10
N PHE A 47 -4.03 -5.60 15.10
CA PHE A 47 -4.91 -5.76 13.94
C PHE A 47 -6.30 -6.26 14.35
N ASP A 48 -6.37 -7.24 15.26
CA ASP A 48 -7.65 -7.73 15.76
C ASP A 48 -8.46 -6.66 16.49
N ALA A 49 -7.80 -5.73 17.18
CA ALA A 49 -8.44 -4.64 17.91
C ALA A 49 -8.93 -3.49 17.01
N ILE A 50 -8.26 -3.21 15.87
CA ILE A 50 -8.64 -2.10 14.99
C ILE A 50 -9.67 -2.49 13.93
N GLU A 51 -9.87 -3.78 13.67
CA GLU A 51 -10.78 -4.28 12.64
C GLU A 51 -12.20 -4.52 13.17
N ASP A 52 -13.17 -4.30 12.27
CA ASP A 52 -14.56 -4.72 12.41
C ASP A 52 -14.90 -5.59 11.19
N ASP A 53 -14.54 -6.87 11.24
CA ASP A 53 -14.65 -7.79 10.12
C ASP A 53 -16.04 -8.41 10.05
N ALA A 54 -16.84 -7.99 9.09
CA ALA A 54 -18.21 -8.44 8.90
C ALA A 54 -18.33 -9.93 8.53
N ASN A 55 -17.26 -10.55 8.03
CA ASN A 55 -17.27 -11.93 7.54
C ASN A 55 -16.65 -12.92 8.55
N TYR A 56 -15.57 -12.52 9.22
CA TYR A 56 -14.77 -13.41 10.07
C TYR A 56 -14.50 -12.85 11.47
N GLY A 57 -15.16 -11.75 11.83
CA GLY A 57 -15.11 -11.20 13.18
C GLY A 57 -15.82 -12.11 14.19
N THR A 58 -15.24 -12.26 15.37
CA THR A 58 -15.83 -12.96 16.53
C THR A 58 -15.65 -12.09 17.78
N PRO A 59 -16.45 -12.26 18.83
CA PRO A 59 -16.30 -11.48 20.06
C PRO A 59 -14.86 -11.48 20.58
N GLY A 60 -14.28 -10.28 20.74
CA GLY A 60 -12.91 -10.10 21.20
C GLY A 60 -11.83 -10.29 20.13
N LYS A 61 -12.21 -10.60 18.88
CA LYS A 61 -11.26 -10.76 17.78
C LYS A 61 -11.86 -10.25 16.47
N ARG A 62 -11.25 -9.21 15.87
CA ARG A 62 -11.68 -8.61 14.60
C ARG A 62 -13.12 -8.10 14.62
N GLN A 63 -13.61 -7.61 15.78
CA GLN A 63 -14.98 -7.13 15.94
C GLN A 63 -15.02 -5.85 16.76
N GLY A 64 -15.80 -4.87 16.29
CA GLY A 64 -16.03 -3.60 16.97
C GLY A 64 -14.88 -2.59 16.85
N GLY A 65 -13.87 -2.86 16.06
CA GLY A 65 -12.82 -1.91 15.74
C GLY A 65 -13.31 -0.76 14.84
N PRO A 66 -12.56 0.34 14.76
CA PRO A 66 -12.94 1.52 13.98
C PRO A 66 -12.89 1.31 12.44
N LEU A 67 -12.14 0.33 11.96
CA LEU A 67 -11.96 0.07 10.54
C LEU A 67 -12.76 -1.17 10.10
N PRO A 68 -13.83 -0.99 9.30
CA PRO A 68 -14.57 -2.12 8.78
C PRO A 68 -13.72 -2.93 7.81
N VAL A 69 -13.92 -4.24 7.83
CA VAL A 69 -13.39 -5.17 6.84
C VAL A 69 -14.56 -5.95 6.26
N TRP A 70 -14.73 -5.89 4.96
CA TRP A 70 -15.81 -6.54 4.25
C TRP A 70 -15.30 -7.18 2.96
N ARG A 71 -16.00 -8.16 2.44
CA ARG A 71 -15.64 -8.85 1.20
C ARG A 71 -16.81 -8.87 0.23
N MET A 72 -16.53 -8.55 -1.03
CA MET A 72 -17.53 -8.57 -2.09
C MET A 72 -18.03 -10.00 -2.29
N PRO A 73 -19.36 -10.27 -2.21
CA PRO A 73 -19.93 -11.56 -2.58
C PRO A 73 -19.54 -11.96 -4.02
N GLU A 74 -19.28 -13.25 -4.24
CA GLU A 74 -18.75 -13.73 -5.55
C GLU A 74 -19.71 -13.45 -6.72
N GLU A 75 -21.01 -13.41 -6.49
CA GLU A 75 -22.01 -13.07 -7.50
C GLU A 75 -21.84 -11.66 -8.08
N ASN A 76 -21.21 -10.75 -7.30
CA ASN A 76 -20.93 -9.36 -7.68
C ASN A 76 -19.50 -9.17 -8.21
N TRP A 77 -18.74 -10.24 -8.36
CA TRP A 77 -17.39 -10.12 -8.92
C TRP A 77 -17.43 -9.81 -10.42
N GLY A 78 -16.45 -9.06 -10.90
CA GLY A 78 -16.26 -8.79 -12.31
C GLY A 78 -15.82 -10.03 -13.09
N ALA A 79 -15.85 -9.91 -14.41
CA ALA A 79 -15.51 -11.02 -15.29
C ALA A 79 -14.06 -11.50 -15.12
N VAL A 80 -13.13 -10.57 -14.93
CA VAL A 80 -11.70 -10.91 -14.76
C VAL A 80 -11.44 -11.57 -13.41
N ASP A 81 -12.14 -11.15 -12.34
CA ASP A 81 -12.05 -11.80 -11.03
C ASP A 81 -12.50 -13.27 -11.12
N ARG A 82 -13.67 -13.51 -11.72
CA ARG A 82 -14.20 -14.88 -11.90
C ARG A 82 -13.27 -15.72 -12.77
N ALA A 83 -12.75 -15.14 -13.85
CA ALA A 83 -11.82 -15.82 -14.73
C ALA A 83 -10.50 -16.19 -14.02
N LEU A 84 -9.94 -15.28 -13.21
CA LEU A 84 -8.75 -15.57 -12.42
C LEU A 84 -9.03 -16.68 -11.39
N ARG A 85 -10.18 -16.64 -10.70
CA ARG A 85 -10.57 -17.68 -9.75
C ARG A 85 -10.61 -19.07 -10.42
N ASP A 86 -11.26 -19.17 -11.56
CA ASP A 86 -11.47 -20.46 -12.25
C ASP A 86 -10.16 -20.95 -12.88
N ALA A 87 -9.34 -20.04 -13.43
CA ALA A 87 -7.99 -20.37 -13.91
C ALA A 87 -7.06 -20.84 -12.78
N ALA A 88 -7.12 -20.19 -11.62
CA ALA A 88 -6.34 -20.59 -10.44
C ALA A 88 -6.75 -22.00 -9.96
N ARG A 89 -8.06 -22.29 -9.88
CA ARG A 89 -8.56 -23.64 -9.57
C ARG A 89 -8.07 -24.67 -10.58
N GLN A 90 -8.17 -24.37 -11.87
CA GLN A 90 -7.70 -25.25 -12.94
C GLN A 90 -6.17 -25.49 -12.88
N ALA A 91 -5.42 -24.49 -12.44
CA ALA A 91 -3.98 -24.58 -12.23
C ALA A 91 -3.58 -25.28 -10.92
N GLY A 92 -4.54 -25.70 -10.07
CA GLY A 92 -4.31 -26.41 -8.82
C GLY A 92 -4.06 -25.51 -7.60
N TYR A 93 -4.30 -24.21 -7.70
CA TYR A 93 -4.22 -23.32 -6.52
C TYR A 93 -5.47 -23.48 -5.65
N PRO A 94 -5.31 -23.51 -4.31
CA PRO A 94 -6.45 -23.57 -3.41
C PRO A 94 -7.22 -22.25 -3.43
N VAL A 95 -8.54 -22.35 -3.19
CA VAL A 95 -9.37 -21.18 -2.86
C VAL A 95 -9.49 -21.09 -1.35
N LYS A 96 -9.15 -19.94 -0.80
CA LYS A 96 -9.15 -19.67 0.63
C LYS A 96 -10.24 -18.67 0.98
N PRO A 97 -10.98 -18.89 2.06
CA PRO A 97 -12.07 -17.98 2.43
C PRO A 97 -11.55 -16.62 2.90
N ASP A 98 -10.42 -16.57 3.59
CA ASP A 98 -9.87 -15.36 4.17
C ASP A 98 -8.40 -15.15 3.81
N LEU A 99 -8.11 -14.08 3.08
CA LEU A 99 -6.75 -13.67 2.72
C LEU A 99 -5.89 -13.32 3.95
N ASN A 100 -6.54 -12.81 5.01
CA ASN A 100 -5.88 -12.40 6.25
C ASN A 100 -5.70 -13.54 7.27
N ALA A 101 -6.15 -14.75 6.93
CA ALA A 101 -5.86 -15.93 7.76
C ALA A 101 -4.36 -16.30 7.69
N PRO A 102 -3.82 -16.94 8.74
CA PRO A 102 -2.44 -17.42 8.73
C PRO A 102 -2.12 -18.30 7.52
N GLU A 103 -3.06 -19.15 7.10
CA GLU A 103 -2.93 -20.04 5.94
C GLU A 103 -3.43 -19.40 4.63
N GLY A 104 -3.30 -18.11 4.48
CA GLY A 104 -3.88 -17.33 3.37
C GLY A 104 -3.23 -17.55 1.98
N GLU A 105 -2.35 -18.56 1.79
CA GLU A 105 -1.81 -18.88 0.46
C GLU A 105 -2.89 -19.51 -0.42
N GLY A 106 -3.15 -18.89 -1.56
CA GLY A 106 -4.18 -19.30 -2.52
C GLY A 106 -4.98 -18.12 -3.05
N LEU A 107 -6.04 -18.41 -3.80
CA LEU A 107 -6.97 -17.40 -4.28
C LEU A 107 -7.95 -17.01 -3.17
N SER A 108 -8.08 -15.73 -2.93
CA SER A 108 -9.00 -15.18 -1.93
C SER A 108 -9.69 -13.92 -2.42
N CYS A 109 -10.87 -13.62 -1.86
CA CYS A 109 -11.48 -12.31 -1.99
C CYS A 109 -10.66 -11.25 -1.26
N ASN A 110 -10.52 -10.08 -1.85
CA ASN A 110 -9.87 -8.95 -1.21
C ASN A 110 -10.70 -8.45 -0.01
N PRO A 111 -10.15 -8.43 1.20
CA PRO A 111 -10.75 -7.71 2.30
C PRO A 111 -10.65 -6.20 2.03
N ILE A 112 -11.72 -5.45 2.29
CA ILE A 112 -11.77 -4.01 1.96
C ILE A 112 -12.37 -3.18 3.07
N ASN A 113 -11.91 -1.94 3.21
CA ASN A 113 -12.47 -0.97 4.15
C ASN A 113 -13.74 -0.34 3.58
N LEU A 114 -14.84 -1.09 3.66
CA LEU A 114 -16.15 -0.71 3.14
C LEU A 114 -17.23 -0.97 4.19
N ARG A 115 -18.17 -0.03 4.36
CA ARG A 115 -19.38 -0.19 5.17
C ARG A 115 -20.57 0.40 4.43
N HIS A 116 -21.63 -0.37 4.27
CA HIS A 116 -22.87 0.05 3.56
C HIS A 116 -22.60 0.62 2.15
N GLY A 117 -21.69 0.02 1.40
CA GLY A 117 -21.34 0.48 0.05
C GLY A 117 -20.41 1.70 0.00
N LEU A 118 -20.04 2.28 1.13
CA LEU A 118 -19.20 3.46 1.22
C LEU A 118 -17.80 3.11 1.73
N ARG A 119 -16.79 3.79 1.16
CA ARG A 119 -15.41 3.77 1.67
C ARG A 119 -15.39 4.25 3.12
N VAL A 120 -14.64 3.56 3.97
CA VAL A 120 -14.31 4.05 5.31
C VAL A 120 -12.80 4.30 5.38
N THR A 121 -12.45 5.55 5.60
CA THR A 121 -11.07 6.00 5.73
C THR A 121 -10.65 6.05 7.20
N THR A 122 -9.38 6.28 7.48
CA THR A 122 -8.93 6.54 8.86
C THR A 122 -9.51 7.84 9.42
N ASN A 123 -9.89 8.82 8.57
CA ASN A 123 -10.67 9.96 9.03
C ASN A 123 -12.02 9.53 9.60
N ASP A 124 -12.76 8.69 8.87
CA ASP A 124 -14.08 8.23 9.28
C ASP A 124 -14.04 7.33 10.51
N GLY A 125 -13.01 6.46 10.59
CA GLY A 125 -12.84 5.53 11.70
C GLY A 125 -12.34 6.16 12.99
N TYR A 126 -11.53 7.23 12.91
CA TYR A 126 -10.86 7.79 14.08
C TYR A 126 -11.15 9.28 14.31
N LEU A 127 -11.06 10.12 13.28
CA LEU A 127 -11.17 11.57 13.47
C LEU A 127 -12.62 12.01 13.63
N GLU A 128 -13.54 11.51 12.80
CA GLU A 128 -14.95 11.91 12.88
C GLU A 128 -15.57 11.56 14.24
N PRO A 129 -15.40 10.36 14.81
CA PRO A 129 -15.91 10.06 16.14
C PRO A 129 -15.27 10.89 17.26
N ALA A 130 -14.06 11.39 17.05
CA ALA A 130 -13.32 12.18 18.03
C ALA A 130 -13.48 13.71 17.86
N ARG A 131 -14.08 14.18 16.77
CA ARG A 131 -14.09 15.59 16.37
C ARG A 131 -14.67 16.53 17.41
N GLY A 132 -15.62 16.06 18.20
CA GLY A 132 -16.25 16.83 19.28
C GLY A 132 -15.44 16.91 20.59
N ARG A 133 -14.26 16.29 20.69
CA ARG A 133 -13.44 16.33 21.89
C ARG A 133 -12.79 17.68 22.09
N ALA A 134 -12.96 18.30 23.27
CA ALA A 134 -12.38 19.61 23.60
C ALA A 134 -10.85 19.65 23.56
N ASN A 135 -10.19 18.49 23.72
CA ASN A 135 -8.74 18.37 23.70
C ASN A 135 -8.18 17.97 22.32
N LEU A 136 -8.99 17.94 21.26
CA LEU A 136 -8.57 17.62 19.91
C LEU A 136 -8.73 18.85 19.00
N THR A 137 -7.62 19.27 18.36
CA THR A 137 -7.64 20.28 17.30
C THR A 137 -7.15 19.63 16.01
N ILE A 138 -7.98 19.69 14.96
CA ILE A 138 -7.64 19.20 13.62
C ILE A 138 -7.49 20.41 12.70
N ARG A 139 -6.34 20.58 12.07
CA ARG A 139 -6.04 21.66 11.13
C ARG A 139 -5.62 21.08 9.79
N GLY A 140 -6.40 21.34 8.76
CA GLY A 140 -6.07 21.05 7.37
C GLY A 140 -5.21 22.15 6.73
N ASP A 141 -4.85 21.94 5.46
CA ASP A 141 -4.04 22.87 4.65
C ASP A 141 -2.73 23.29 5.34
N ALA A 142 -2.13 22.35 6.07
CA ALA A 142 -0.95 22.52 6.91
C ALA A 142 0.26 21.85 6.29
N LEU A 143 1.22 22.60 5.79
CA LEU A 143 2.51 22.11 5.33
C LEU A 143 3.50 22.13 6.51
N VAL A 144 3.83 20.96 7.03
CA VAL A 144 4.87 20.81 8.06
C VAL A 144 6.25 20.82 7.38
N ASP A 145 7.03 21.82 7.71
CA ASP A 145 8.40 21.96 7.21
C ASP A 145 9.37 21.07 7.98
N ARG A 146 9.45 21.27 9.29
CA ARG A 146 10.41 20.58 10.17
C ARG A 146 9.92 20.47 11.60
N VAL A 147 10.54 19.57 12.34
CA VAL A 147 10.46 19.51 13.82
C VAL A 147 11.42 20.53 14.41
N ILE A 148 11.01 21.16 15.50
CA ILE A 148 11.83 22.15 16.24
C ILE A 148 12.42 21.48 17.48
N PHE A 149 13.70 21.75 17.70
CA PHE A 149 14.45 21.19 18.82
C PHE A 149 15.05 22.29 19.71
N GLU A 150 15.06 22.04 21.01
CA GLU A 150 15.92 22.72 22.01
C GLU A 150 16.93 21.69 22.50
N GLY A 151 18.18 21.82 22.03
CA GLY A 151 19.17 20.77 22.20
C GLY A 151 18.73 19.47 21.53
N ARG A 152 18.52 18.43 22.32
CA ARG A 152 18.05 17.11 21.81
C ARG A 152 16.56 16.85 22.07
N ARG A 153 15.84 17.80 22.62
CA ARG A 153 14.42 17.67 22.95
C ARG A 153 13.56 18.33 21.88
N THR A 154 12.57 17.61 21.38
CA THR A 154 11.52 18.18 20.51
C THR A 154 10.66 19.16 21.30
N VAL A 155 10.36 20.32 20.73
CA VAL A 155 9.54 21.36 21.37
C VAL A 155 8.37 21.81 20.49
N GLY A 156 8.25 21.29 19.26
CA GLY A 156 7.17 21.63 18.35
C GLY A 156 7.48 21.36 16.91
N VAL A 157 6.72 21.98 16.03
CA VAL A 157 6.89 21.92 14.58
C VAL A 157 6.81 23.30 13.97
N ARG A 158 7.54 23.53 12.87
CA ARG A 158 7.38 24.67 11.99
C ARG A 158 6.41 24.30 10.88
N VAL A 159 5.34 25.09 10.72
CA VAL A 159 4.23 24.77 9.82
C VAL A 159 3.76 26.02 9.09
N ARG A 160 3.25 25.87 7.88
CA ARG A 160 2.58 26.89 7.12
C ARG A 160 1.14 26.45 6.80
N PHE A 161 0.18 27.33 7.03
CA PHE A 161 -1.21 27.11 6.69
C PHE A 161 -1.56 27.83 5.39
N GLY A 162 -2.06 27.12 4.42
CA GLY A 162 -2.35 27.65 3.08
C GLY A 162 -1.11 28.31 2.47
N THR A 163 -1.23 29.56 2.05
CA THR A 163 -0.17 30.39 1.47
C THR A 163 0.45 31.38 2.47
N GLY A 164 0.14 31.25 3.76
CA GLY A 164 0.59 32.14 4.81
C GLY A 164 2.09 32.03 5.11
N ALA A 165 2.55 32.76 6.12
CA ALA A 165 3.89 32.64 6.65
C ALA A 165 4.04 31.35 7.49
N PHE A 166 5.27 30.89 7.66
CA PHE A 166 5.56 29.80 8.60
C PHE A 166 5.41 30.30 10.05
N GLU A 167 4.74 29.50 10.85
CA GLU A 167 4.60 29.69 12.30
C GLU A 167 5.07 28.45 13.06
N GLU A 168 5.28 28.58 14.35
CA GLU A 168 5.68 27.48 15.23
C GLU A 168 4.49 27.02 16.07
N ILE A 169 4.22 25.73 16.05
CA ILE A 169 3.26 25.11 16.95
C ILE A 169 4.06 24.33 18.00
N LYS A 170 3.96 24.74 19.25
CA LYS A 170 4.64 24.08 20.36
C LYS A 170 3.92 22.79 20.76
N GLY A 171 4.72 21.77 21.09
CA GLY A 171 4.25 20.48 21.56
C GLY A 171 5.29 19.80 22.44
N ARG A 172 4.83 19.02 23.41
CA ARG A 172 5.72 18.23 24.29
C ARG A 172 6.23 16.97 23.60
N GLU A 173 5.47 16.50 22.64
CA GLU A 173 5.76 15.32 21.83
C GLU A 173 5.32 15.60 20.39
N VAL A 174 6.06 15.07 19.43
CA VAL A 174 5.77 15.19 18.00
C VAL A 174 5.76 13.78 17.37
N VAL A 175 4.64 13.42 16.75
CA VAL A 175 4.49 12.17 16.02
C VAL A 175 4.42 12.46 14.53
N LEU A 176 5.38 11.96 13.74
CA LEU A 176 5.43 12.13 12.30
C LEU A 176 4.70 11.00 11.61
N CYS A 177 3.56 11.33 10.97
CA CYS A 177 2.73 10.40 10.20
C CYS A 177 2.52 10.88 8.76
N ALA A 178 3.54 11.51 8.15
CA ALA A 178 3.47 12.08 6.80
C ALA A 178 3.72 11.05 5.68
N GLY A 179 3.77 9.76 6.02
CA GLY A 179 3.99 8.65 5.10
C GLY A 179 5.46 8.40 4.77
N ALA A 180 5.71 7.33 4.02
CA ALA A 180 7.06 6.83 3.74
C ALA A 180 7.96 7.83 2.98
N ILE A 181 7.36 8.76 2.23
CA ILE A 181 8.09 9.76 1.44
C ILE A 181 8.33 11.04 2.25
N HIS A 182 7.31 11.60 2.89
CA HIS A 182 7.46 12.92 3.52
C HIS A 182 7.92 12.88 4.99
N SER A 183 7.70 11.80 5.74
CA SER A 183 8.25 11.69 7.11
C SER A 183 9.78 11.77 7.14
N PRO A 184 10.53 11.01 6.31
CA PRO A 184 11.98 11.20 6.25
C PRO A 184 12.40 12.58 5.75
N CYS A 185 11.64 13.20 4.82
CA CYS A 185 11.92 14.57 4.37
C CYS A 185 11.81 15.60 5.51
N ILE A 186 10.80 15.47 6.36
CA ILE A 186 10.65 16.32 7.54
C ILE A 186 11.83 16.12 8.50
N LEU A 187 12.27 14.87 8.75
CA LEU A 187 13.45 14.59 9.57
C LEU A 187 14.71 15.22 8.98
N MET A 188 14.96 15.05 7.68
CA MET A 188 16.11 15.64 7.01
C MET A 188 16.11 17.17 7.11
N ARG A 189 14.99 17.85 6.84
CA ARG A 189 14.89 19.30 7.02
C ARG A 189 15.01 19.75 8.47
N SER A 190 14.79 18.84 9.42
CA SER A 190 15.03 19.07 10.86
C SER A 190 16.50 18.89 11.27
N GLY A 191 17.39 18.55 10.33
CA GLY A 191 18.80 18.29 10.61
C GLY A 191 19.11 16.85 11.03
N ILE A 192 18.20 15.92 10.82
CA ILE A 192 18.38 14.50 11.15
C ILE A 192 18.44 13.70 9.83
N GLY A 193 19.63 13.21 9.46
CA GLY A 193 19.87 12.52 8.21
C GLY A 193 21.37 12.38 7.95
N ASP A 194 21.74 12.04 6.73
CA ASP A 194 23.13 11.96 6.28
C ASP A 194 23.80 13.35 6.37
N ALA A 195 24.82 13.48 7.20
CA ALA A 195 25.43 14.77 7.53
C ALA A 195 26.04 15.48 6.32
N GLU A 196 26.64 14.75 5.37
CA GLU A 196 27.23 15.30 4.16
C GLU A 196 26.13 15.84 3.23
N ALA A 197 25.09 15.04 2.98
CA ALA A 197 23.96 15.44 2.15
C ALA A 197 23.21 16.64 2.72
N LEU A 198 22.98 16.69 4.03
CA LEU A 198 22.34 17.84 4.70
C LEU A 198 23.18 19.10 4.60
N THR A 199 24.48 18.99 4.83
CA THR A 199 25.42 20.13 4.73
C THR A 199 25.46 20.70 3.30
N ALA A 200 25.45 19.84 2.29
CA ALA A 200 25.41 20.25 0.89
C ALA A 200 24.15 21.06 0.53
N LEU A 201 23.04 20.84 1.24
CA LEU A 201 21.79 21.60 1.11
C LEU A 201 21.70 22.83 2.03
N GLY A 202 22.77 23.14 2.79
CA GLY A 202 22.78 24.24 3.77
C GLY A 202 21.92 23.97 5.01
N ILE A 203 21.58 22.70 5.28
CA ILE A 203 20.81 22.30 6.46
C ILE A 203 21.80 22.03 7.61
N ALA A 204 21.60 22.70 8.75
CA ALA A 204 22.40 22.45 9.94
C ALA A 204 22.18 21.04 10.48
N VAL A 205 23.24 20.28 10.65
CA VAL A 205 23.18 18.89 11.15
C VAL A 205 22.95 18.90 12.66
N LEU A 206 21.84 18.33 13.08
CA LEU A 206 21.51 18.08 14.48
C LEU A 206 21.97 16.68 14.91
N HIS A 207 21.75 15.69 14.04
CA HIS A 207 22.12 14.31 14.30
C HIS A 207 22.42 13.60 12.98
N ASP A 208 23.63 13.03 12.90
CA ASP A 208 24.02 12.21 11.77
C ASP A 208 23.29 10.86 11.83
N ALA A 209 22.36 10.64 10.90
CA ALA A 209 21.50 9.46 10.81
C ALA A 209 21.38 9.03 9.34
N PRO A 210 22.43 8.43 8.75
CA PRO A 210 22.50 8.16 7.31
C PRO A 210 21.44 7.17 6.81
N ALA A 211 20.76 6.45 7.71
CA ALA A 211 19.66 5.55 7.36
C ALA A 211 18.35 6.28 7.03
N VAL A 212 18.19 7.56 7.41
CA VAL A 212 16.98 8.34 7.11
C VAL A 212 16.87 8.56 5.61
N GLY A 213 15.74 8.15 5.02
CA GLY A 213 15.50 8.18 3.58
C GLY A 213 16.06 6.97 2.82
N ARG A 214 16.83 6.08 3.47
CA ARG A 214 17.38 4.87 2.84
C ARG A 214 16.42 3.69 2.96
N HIS A 215 16.77 2.63 2.23
CA HIS A 215 16.05 1.35 2.24
C HIS A 215 14.58 1.46 1.81
N PHE A 216 14.25 2.45 0.98
CA PHE A 216 12.91 2.57 0.41
C PHE A 216 12.55 1.32 -0.39
N MET A 217 11.34 0.81 -0.19
CA MET A 217 10.80 -0.36 -0.91
C MET A 217 9.39 -0.04 -1.40
N ASP A 218 9.06 -0.55 -2.57
CA ASP A 218 7.68 -0.66 -3.04
C ASP A 218 7.51 -1.97 -3.83
N HIS A 219 6.29 -2.31 -4.17
CA HIS A 219 5.95 -3.57 -4.83
C HIS A 219 6.06 -3.44 -6.35
N PRO A 220 7.11 -3.99 -7.01
CA PRO A 220 7.13 -4.03 -8.46
C PRO A 220 5.98 -4.91 -8.96
N ILE A 221 5.24 -4.40 -9.93
CA ILE A 221 4.13 -5.12 -10.56
C ILE A 221 4.28 -5.13 -12.08
N LEU A 222 4.13 -6.29 -12.70
CA LEU A 222 4.02 -6.45 -14.14
C LEU A 222 2.62 -6.94 -14.51
N ARG A 223 2.04 -6.39 -15.57
CA ARG A 223 0.65 -6.65 -15.95
C ARG A 223 0.53 -7.22 -17.37
N ALA A 224 -0.38 -8.19 -17.52
CA ALA A 224 -0.98 -8.52 -18.80
C ALA A 224 -2.23 -7.64 -19.00
N SER A 225 -2.31 -6.98 -20.13
CA SER A 225 -3.52 -6.25 -20.56
C SER A 225 -4.45 -7.21 -21.29
N LEU A 226 -5.72 -7.19 -20.91
CA LEU A 226 -6.77 -8.05 -21.46
C LEU A 226 -7.73 -7.18 -22.29
N ALA A 227 -7.72 -7.34 -23.62
CA ALA A 227 -8.79 -6.82 -24.47
C ALA A 227 -10.03 -7.70 -24.26
N LEU A 228 -10.96 -7.25 -23.43
CA LEU A 228 -12.15 -8.03 -23.08
C LEU A 228 -13.18 -8.00 -24.22
N LYS A 229 -13.79 -9.15 -24.50
CA LYS A 229 -14.98 -9.20 -25.36
C LYS A 229 -16.08 -8.31 -24.78
N PRO A 230 -16.94 -7.68 -25.63
CA PRO A 230 -17.91 -6.68 -25.15
C PRO A 230 -18.79 -7.15 -24.00
N SER A 231 -19.26 -8.39 -24.01
CA SER A 231 -20.12 -8.96 -22.96
C SER A 231 -19.44 -9.17 -21.60
N PHE A 232 -18.11 -9.01 -21.51
CA PHE A 232 -17.34 -9.21 -20.28
C PHE A 232 -16.72 -7.91 -19.74
N ARG A 233 -16.98 -6.78 -20.41
CA ARG A 233 -16.50 -5.48 -19.97
C ARG A 233 -17.26 -5.04 -18.72
N ALA A 234 -16.54 -4.41 -17.80
CA ALA A 234 -17.17 -3.81 -16.64
C ALA A 234 -18.05 -2.63 -17.07
N GLU A 235 -19.28 -2.58 -16.59
CA GLU A 235 -20.24 -1.53 -16.88
C GLU A 235 -20.58 -0.73 -15.62
N GLY A 236 -20.76 0.58 -15.80
CA GLY A 236 -21.15 1.49 -14.74
C GLY A 236 -20.00 2.04 -13.91
N ALA A 237 -20.23 3.24 -13.35
CA ALA A 237 -19.25 3.95 -12.53
C ALA A 237 -18.94 3.22 -11.19
N ASP A 238 -19.86 2.37 -10.75
CA ASP A 238 -19.75 1.64 -9.49
C ASP A 238 -19.09 0.27 -9.64
N ALA A 239 -18.72 -0.13 -10.89
CA ALA A 239 -18.03 -1.37 -11.15
C ALA A 239 -16.70 -1.40 -10.37
N ARG A 240 -16.55 -2.37 -9.48
CA ARG A 240 -15.34 -2.43 -8.67
C ARG A 240 -14.14 -2.88 -9.50
N HIS A 241 -13.04 -2.17 -9.32
CA HIS A 241 -11.79 -2.37 -10.04
C HIS A 241 -11.19 -3.76 -9.82
N THR A 242 -11.20 -4.29 -8.57
CA THR A 242 -10.62 -5.59 -8.21
C THR A 242 -11.35 -6.18 -7.01
N ASN A 243 -11.62 -7.48 -7.01
CA ASN A 243 -12.28 -8.16 -5.89
C ASN A 243 -11.50 -9.37 -5.39
N CYS A 244 -10.51 -9.86 -6.12
CA CYS A 244 -9.74 -11.02 -5.68
C CYS A 244 -8.27 -10.95 -6.07
N CYS A 245 -7.49 -11.76 -5.37
CA CYS A 245 -6.09 -12.00 -5.68
C CYS A 245 -5.70 -13.44 -5.36
N LEU A 246 -4.62 -13.90 -5.98
CA LEU A 246 -3.97 -15.16 -5.73
C LEU A 246 -2.61 -14.89 -5.07
N THR A 247 -2.45 -15.27 -3.80
CA THR A 247 -1.15 -15.23 -3.11
C THR A 247 -0.46 -16.57 -3.13
N TYR A 248 0.84 -16.57 -3.28
CA TYR A 248 1.65 -17.79 -3.24
C TYR A 248 3.09 -17.50 -2.82
N SER A 249 3.77 -18.52 -2.32
CA SER A 249 5.20 -18.46 -2.05
C SER A 249 5.98 -18.92 -3.28
N SER A 250 6.94 -18.12 -3.73
CA SER A 250 7.76 -18.45 -4.92
C SER A 250 8.63 -19.69 -4.67
N LYS A 251 9.05 -19.91 -3.42
CA LYS A 251 10.01 -20.93 -2.98
C LYS A 251 11.37 -20.78 -3.67
N LEU A 252 11.67 -19.58 -4.14
CA LEU A 252 12.95 -19.21 -4.74
C LEU A 252 13.80 -18.44 -3.73
N GLY A 253 15.10 -18.43 -3.95
CA GLY A 253 16.05 -17.80 -3.04
C GLY A 253 15.69 -16.34 -2.73
N GLY A 254 15.66 -15.97 -1.44
CA GLY A 254 15.30 -14.65 -0.96
C GLY A 254 13.80 -14.38 -0.84
N GLY A 255 12.93 -15.35 -1.16
CA GLY A 255 11.48 -15.25 -0.96
C GLY A 255 11.05 -15.77 0.39
N GLY A 256 10.08 -15.08 1.01
CA GLY A 256 9.39 -15.50 2.22
C GLY A 256 8.04 -16.16 1.94
N GLU A 257 7.22 -16.27 2.98
CA GLU A 257 5.84 -16.71 2.84
C GLU A 257 5.02 -15.67 2.09
N ARG A 258 4.25 -16.11 1.10
CA ARG A 258 3.36 -15.24 0.31
C ARG A 258 4.08 -14.03 -0.28
N ASP A 259 5.33 -14.24 -0.71
CA ASP A 259 6.17 -13.21 -1.31
C ASP A 259 5.67 -12.73 -2.67
N MET A 260 4.70 -13.43 -3.29
CA MET A 260 4.13 -13.13 -4.60
C MET A 260 2.61 -13.03 -4.56
N ILE A 261 2.06 -12.12 -5.38
CA ILE A 261 0.62 -11.98 -5.56
C ILE A 261 0.26 -11.79 -7.03
N ILE A 262 -0.86 -12.40 -7.47
CA ILE A 262 -1.48 -12.15 -8.76
C ILE A 262 -2.84 -11.50 -8.52
N ILE A 263 -3.09 -10.36 -9.16
CA ILE A 263 -4.26 -9.51 -8.91
C ILE A 263 -5.08 -9.38 -10.20
N ALA A 264 -6.39 -9.61 -10.10
CA ALA A 264 -7.34 -9.32 -11.18
C ALA A 264 -7.72 -7.84 -11.21
N TYR A 265 -7.87 -7.29 -12.40
CA TYR A 265 -8.39 -5.94 -12.64
C TYR A 265 -9.52 -5.99 -13.66
N ASN A 266 -10.75 -5.69 -13.25
CA ASN A 266 -11.92 -5.70 -14.12
C ASN A 266 -11.92 -4.56 -15.13
N HIS A 267 -11.25 -3.46 -14.81
CA HIS A 267 -11.01 -2.31 -15.68
C HIS A 267 -9.73 -1.60 -15.29
N ARG A 268 -9.18 -0.79 -16.19
CA ARG A 268 -7.91 -0.05 -15.99
C ARG A 268 -8.13 1.44 -15.67
N GLY A 269 -9.16 1.75 -14.90
CA GLY A 269 -9.52 3.12 -14.56
C GLY A 269 -10.38 3.82 -15.63
N LEU A 270 -10.75 5.05 -15.36
CA LEU A 270 -11.48 5.91 -16.29
C LEU A 270 -10.46 6.39 -17.34
N ALA A 271 -10.60 5.93 -18.58
CA ALA A 271 -9.77 6.43 -19.65
C ALA A 271 -10.19 7.87 -19.99
N GLU A 272 -9.30 8.83 -19.84
CA GLU A 272 -9.47 10.18 -20.37
C GLU A 272 -9.65 10.19 -21.90
N SER A 273 -9.28 9.11 -22.59
CA SER A 273 -9.29 8.96 -24.03
C SER A 273 -10.55 8.32 -24.63
N GLY A 274 -11.56 7.96 -23.82
CA GLY A 274 -12.79 7.32 -24.32
C GLY A 274 -12.59 5.90 -24.89
N VAL A 275 -11.42 5.29 -24.71
CA VAL A 275 -11.15 3.90 -25.09
C VAL A 275 -11.87 2.99 -24.11
N ALA A 276 -12.57 1.97 -24.62
CA ALA A 276 -13.26 0.99 -23.78
C ALA A 276 -12.31 0.42 -22.72
N PRO A 277 -12.72 0.38 -21.45
CA PRO A 277 -11.85 -0.08 -20.37
C PRO A 277 -11.51 -1.56 -20.58
N ASN A 278 -10.23 -1.85 -20.77
CA ASN A 278 -9.72 -3.20 -20.85
C ASN A 278 -9.44 -3.70 -19.42
N GLY A 279 -9.64 -5.00 -19.21
CA GLY A 279 -9.21 -5.66 -17.99
C GLY A 279 -7.71 -5.88 -17.93
N GLY A 280 -7.25 -6.47 -16.86
CA GLY A 280 -5.86 -6.86 -16.70
C GLY A 280 -5.67 -7.90 -15.61
N ILE A 281 -4.54 -8.56 -15.64
CA ILE A 281 -4.06 -9.40 -14.53
C ILE A 281 -2.61 -9.03 -14.29
N GLY A 282 -2.25 -8.71 -13.05
CA GLY A 282 -0.89 -8.32 -12.69
C GLY A 282 -0.26 -9.33 -11.74
N VAL A 283 1.05 -9.53 -11.84
CA VAL A 283 1.85 -10.22 -10.84
C VAL A 283 2.75 -9.22 -10.14
N ALA A 284 2.77 -9.24 -8.82
CA ALA A 284 3.61 -8.37 -8.01
C ALA A 284 4.45 -9.19 -7.03
N LEU A 285 5.63 -8.64 -6.72
CA LEU A 285 6.52 -9.11 -5.68
C LEU A 285 6.23 -8.32 -4.40
N TYR A 286 5.81 -9.00 -3.33
CA TYR A 286 5.44 -8.35 -2.07
C TYR A 286 6.58 -8.31 -1.03
N ASP A 287 7.55 -9.17 -1.15
CA ASP A 287 8.74 -9.21 -0.29
C ASP A 287 9.99 -8.90 -1.11
N ALA A 288 10.15 -7.63 -1.52
CA ALA A 288 11.27 -7.19 -2.32
C ALA A 288 12.56 -7.06 -1.49
N LEU A 289 13.67 -7.47 -2.09
CA LEU A 289 15.03 -7.28 -1.55
C LEU A 289 15.72 -6.04 -2.14
N SER A 290 15.24 -5.54 -3.27
CA SER A 290 15.71 -4.29 -3.87
C SER A 290 15.45 -3.11 -2.94
N ARG A 291 16.38 -2.17 -2.87
CA ARG A 291 16.31 -1.01 -1.98
C ARG A 291 16.56 0.26 -2.76
N GLY A 292 15.69 1.20 -2.55
CA GLY A 292 15.78 2.55 -3.06
C GLY A 292 16.04 3.57 -1.96
N GLU A 293 15.80 4.82 -2.29
CA GLU A 293 15.97 5.94 -1.37
C GLU A 293 15.00 7.09 -1.63
N VAL A 294 14.77 7.87 -0.61
CA VAL A 294 14.12 9.18 -0.66
C VAL A 294 15.15 10.22 -0.25
N ARG A 295 15.40 11.21 -1.08
CA ARG A 295 16.37 12.27 -0.79
C ARG A 295 15.80 13.65 -1.10
N LEU A 296 16.23 14.62 -0.33
CA LEU A 296 15.96 16.03 -0.60
C LEU A 296 16.84 16.53 -1.76
N THR A 297 16.31 17.45 -2.54
CA THR A 297 17.05 18.25 -3.51
C THR A 297 17.20 19.70 -3.10
N SER A 298 16.43 20.10 -2.08
CA SER A 298 16.39 21.45 -1.53
C SER A 298 15.96 21.43 -0.07
N ALA A 299 16.32 22.47 0.67
CA ALA A 299 15.79 22.74 2.00
C ALA A 299 14.36 23.32 1.98
N ASP A 300 13.86 23.72 0.81
CA ASP A 300 12.53 24.27 0.63
C ASP A 300 11.48 23.14 0.73
N PRO A 301 10.49 23.22 1.64
CA PRO A 301 9.45 22.20 1.80
C PRO A 301 8.42 22.17 0.65
N ASP A 302 8.41 23.16 -0.24
CA ASP A 302 7.58 23.16 -1.45
C ASP A 302 8.20 22.32 -2.58
N GLU A 303 9.51 22.12 -2.56
CA GLU A 303 10.20 21.25 -3.51
C GLU A 303 9.96 19.76 -3.19
N GLN A 304 9.58 19.02 -4.23
CA GLN A 304 9.35 17.58 -4.08
C GLN A 304 10.67 16.82 -3.95
N PRO A 305 10.74 15.81 -3.07
CA PRO A 305 11.91 14.96 -2.98
C PRO A 305 12.07 14.08 -4.21
N VAL A 306 13.27 13.61 -4.44
CA VAL A 306 13.52 12.52 -5.38
C VAL A 306 13.28 11.19 -4.67
N VAL A 307 12.50 10.33 -5.32
CA VAL A 307 12.25 8.94 -4.90
C VAL A 307 12.87 8.03 -5.94
N GLU A 308 13.91 7.31 -5.56
CA GLU A 308 14.55 6.30 -6.37
C GLU A 308 14.14 4.92 -5.85
N GLU A 309 13.40 4.17 -6.64
CA GLU A 309 12.83 2.90 -6.20
C GLU A 309 13.80 1.73 -6.31
N ASN A 310 14.68 1.77 -7.32
CA ASN A 310 15.60 0.69 -7.70
C ASN A 310 14.90 -0.68 -7.80
N MET A 311 13.64 -0.68 -8.26
CA MET A 311 12.84 -1.89 -8.38
C MET A 311 13.54 -2.93 -9.24
N LEU A 312 13.51 -4.20 -8.79
CA LEU A 312 14.12 -5.33 -9.47
C LEU A 312 15.65 -5.21 -9.66
N ASP A 313 16.33 -4.35 -8.92
CA ASP A 313 17.79 -4.28 -8.94
C ASP A 313 18.44 -5.53 -8.35
N HIS A 314 17.86 -6.09 -7.29
CA HIS A 314 18.37 -7.30 -6.67
C HIS A 314 18.13 -8.55 -7.56
N PRO A 315 19.16 -9.42 -7.80
CA PRO A 315 19.03 -10.59 -8.68
C PRO A 315 17.91 -11.57 -8.27
N ALA A 316 17.69 -11.76 -6.97
CA ALA A 316 16.63 -12.63 -6.47
C ALA A 316 15.23 -12.09 -6.78
N ASP A 317 15.05 -10.77 -6.77
CA ASP A 317 13.78 -10.14 -7.16
C ASP A 317 13.48 -10.38 -8.63
N ARG A 318 14.51 -10.23 -9.48
CA ARG A 318 14.39 -10.53 -10.92
C ARG A 318 14.06 -12.01 -11.18
N LEU A 319 14.65 -12.92 -10.41
CA LEU A 319 14.37 -14.34 -10.53
C LEU A 319 12.91 -14.65 -10.16
N ARG A 320 12.44 -14.14 -9.02
CA ARG A 320 11.08 -14.34 -8.55
C ARG A 320 10.05 -13.69 -9.48
N MET A 321 10.33 -12.49 -9.95
CA MET A 321 9.44 -11.79 -10.90
C MET A 321 9.35 -12.53 -12.24
N ARG A 322 10.47 -13.07 -12.76
CA ARG A 322 10.45 -13.90 -13.98
C ARG A 322 9.61 -15.16 -13.82
N ASP A 323 9.70 -15.84 -12.67
CA ASP A 323 8.84 -16.97 -12.35
C ASP A 323 7.37 -16.54 -12.28
N GLY A 324 7.11 -15.44 -11.60
CA GLY A 324 5.77 -14.86 -11.51
C GLY A 324 5.15 -14.53 -12.86
N VAL A 325 5.91 -13.92 -13.77
CA VAL A 325 5.45 -13.64 -15.14
C VAL A 325 5.16 -14.92 -15.93
N ARG A 326 5.99 -15.97 -15.77
CA ARG A 326 5.72 -17.28 -16.41
C ARG A 326 4.45 -17.92 -15.88
N ARG A 327 4.19 -17.84 -14.58
CA ARG A 327 2.94 -18.32 -13.97
C ARG A 327 1.74 -17.52 -14.47
N LEU A 328 1.86 -16.20 -14.51
CA LEU A 328 0.82 -15.32 -15.07
C LEU A 328 0.53 -15.67 -16.53
N ALA A 329 1.57 -15.82 -17.36
CA ALA A 329 1.41 -16.19 -18.76
C ALA A 329 0.70 -17.55 -18.91
N LYS A 330 1.07 -18.55 -18.09
CA LYS A 330 0.39 -19.85 -18.06
C LYS A 330 -1.08 -19.73 -17.68
N LEU A 331 -1.42 -18.94 -16.64
CA LEU A 331 -2.82 -18.71 -16.28
C LEU A 331 -3.60 -18.06 -17.42
N CYS A 332 -3.00 -17.11 -18.13
CA CYS A 332 -3.62 -16.42 -19.26
C CYS A 332 -3.92 -17.34 -20.45
N THR A 333 -3.27 -18.52 -20.57
CA THR A 333 -3.58 -19.50 -21.62
C THR A 333 -4.75 -20.42 -21.28
N LEU A 334 -5.22 -20.42 -20.04
CA LEU A 334 -6.31 -21.27 -19.60
C LEU A 334 -7.68 -20.73 -20.08
N SER A 335 -8.60 -21.63 -20.39
CA SER A 335 -9.91 -21.30 -20.95
C SER A 335 -10.66 -20.21 -20.17
N PRO A 336 -10.70 -20.17 -18.81
CA PRO A 336 -11.45 -19.14 -18.13
C PRO A 336 -11.02 -17.71 -18.47
N ILE A 337 -9.73 -17.48 -18.74
CA ILE A 337 -9.21 -16.18 -19.13
C ILE A 337 -9.25 -16.00 -20.66
N ALA A 338 -8.87 -17.02 -21.42
CA ALA A 338 -8.87 -16.97 -22.87
C ALA A 338 -10.29 -16.75 -23.44
N ASP A 339 -11.31 -17.35 -22.85
CA ASP A 339 -12.69 -17.27 -23.33
C ASP A 339 -13.33 -15.89 -23.16
N ILE A 340 -12.85 -15.06 -22.22
CA ILE A 340 -13.36 -13.70 -21.99
C ILE A 340 -12.59 -12.63 -22.77
N THR A 341 -11.49 -13.00 -23.45
CA THR A 341 -10.57 -12.06 -24.10
C THR A 341 -10.58 -12.18 -25.61
N GLU A 342 -10.37 -11.05 -26.32
CA GLU A 342 -10.07 -10.99 -27.75
C GLU A 342 -8.55 -11.06 -27.97
N ALA A 343 -7.79 -10.44 -27.08
CA ALA A 343 -6.32 -10.42 -27.11
C ALA A 343 -5.75 -10.24 -25.71
N ILE A 344 -4.53 -10.76 -25.51
CA ILE A 344 -3.76 -10.60 -24.28
C ILE A 344 -2.39 -10.05 -24.68
N THR A 345 -1.99 -8.93 -24.06
CA THR A 345 -0.72 -8.27 -24.35
C THR A 345 0.13 -8.21 -23.08
N PHE A 346 1.39 -8.69 -23.19
CA PHE A 346 2.43 -8.53 -22.20
C PHE A 346 3.39 -7.46 -22.72
N GLY A 347 3.60 -6.37 -22.03
CA GLY A 347 4.62 -5.40 -22.45
C GLY A 347 4.28 -3.94 -22.19
N GLU A 348 5.01 -3.04 -22.76
CA GLU A 348 5.35 -1.62 -22.59
C GLU A 348 4.39 -0.66 -21.88
N SER A 349 3.14 -0.99 -21.71
CA SER A 349 2.15 -0.18 -20.99
C SER A 349 2.00 -0.56 -19.51
N ALA A 350 2.90 -1.35 -18.98
CA ALA A 350 2.83 -1.86 -17.61
C ALA A 350 3.66 -1.03 -16.61
N LEU A 351 4.29 0.05 -17.08
CA LEU A 351 5.03 0.99 -16.24
C LEU A 351 4.25 2.27 -16.06
#